data_0eeb3638b99c4ec65007317948db422d
#
_entry.id   0eeb3638b99c4ec65007317948db422d
#
_cell.length_a   1.000
_cell.length_b   1.000
_cell.length_c   1.000
_cell.angle_alpha   90.00
_cell.angle_beta   90.00
_cell.angle_gamma   90.00
#
_symmetry.space_group_name_H-M   'P 1'
#
loop_
_entity.id
_entity.type
_entity.pdbx_description
1 polymer ?
#
loop_
_entity_poly.entity_id
_entity_poly.type
_entity_poly.pdbx_seq_one_letter_code
_entity_poly.pdbx_strand_id
1 'polypeptide(L)'
;MKSVLKLGLAVLFTIVVSFGLTNSALALGQFSQTCYNSSIQGSVLTSTCERANGGYNNSSIDLNPIIENVDGTLKWQPSNFIETCKNTKLAGSSQLAAECKTRAQQFVSTNINLDDHIANIDGTLKYE
;
A
#
# COMPACT_ATOMS: atom_id res chain seq x y z
N MET A 1 -33.13 31.92 24.45
CA MET A 1 -33.13 31.58 24.31
C MET A 1 -32.60 31.37 23.85
N LYS A 2 -32.40 31.45 23.78
CA LYS A 2 -32.11 31.10 23.52
C LYS A 2 -31.41 30.67 22.93
N SER A 3 -31.05 30.60 22.95
CA SER A 3 -30.59 30.05 22.56
C SER A 3 -30.06 29.49 21.96
N VAL A 4 -30.16 29.39 21.97
CA VAL A 4 -29.97 28.66 21.56
C VAL A 4 -29.51 28.28 20.76
N LEU A 5 -29.56 28.41 20.56
CA LEU A 5 -29.38 27.99 19.94
C LEU A 5 -28.60 27.92 19.44
N LYS A 6 -28.48 28.04 19.62
CA LYS A 6 -27.93 27.81 19.24
C LYS A 6 -27.27 27.23 18.84
N LEU A 7 -27.23 26.96 19.02
CA LEU A 7 -26.73 26.26 18.71
C LEU A 7 -26.29 25.73 17.97
N GLY A 8 -26.53 25.68 17.96
CA GLY A 8 -26.36 25.10 17.28
C GLY A 8 -25.75 25.08 16.53
N LEU A 9 -25.39 25.31 16.34
CA LEU A 9 -24.85 25.13 15.70
C LEU A 9 -23.90 24.97 15.53
N ALA A 10 -23.70 25.00 15.79
CA ALA A 10 -22.91 24.79 15.64
C ALA A 10 -22.36 24.03 15.42
N VAL A 11 -22.48 23.74 15.47
CA VAL A 11 -22.11 22.93 15.25
C VAL A 11 -21.85 22.35 14.38
N LEU A 12 -21.94 22.43 14.16
CA LEU A 12 -21.78 21.87 13.38
C LEU A 12 -21.11 21.95 12.66
N PHE A 13 -20.77 22.31 12.67
CA PHE A 13 -20.24 22.11 12.20
C PHE A 13 -19.35 21.99 11.91
N THR A 14 -19.13 22.01 11.96
CA THR A 14 -18.29 21.80 11.85
C THR A 14 -17.74 20.90 11.70
N ILE A 15 -17.72 20.56 11.84
CA ILE A 15 -17.30 19.55 11.77
C ILE A 15 -16.98 18.93 10.76
N VAL A 16 -17.22 18.88 10.36
CA VAL A 16 -17.12 18.37 9.50
C VAL A 16 -16.27 18.50 8.75
N VAL A 17 -16.08 18.99 8.65
CA VAL A 17 -15.43 19.25 7.97
C VAL A 17 -14.33 18.73 7.80
N SER A 18 -13.92 18.74 8.14
CA SER A 18 -12.83 18.36 8.16
C SER A 18 -12.49 17.04 7.95
N PHE A 19 -12.94 16.30 7.95
CA PHE A 19 -12.80 15.17 7.97
C PHE A 19 -12.26 14.51 6.87
N GLY A 20 -12.63 14.41 5.76
CA GLY A 20 -12.13 13.72 4.68
C GLY A 20 -10.75 14.03 4.25
N LEU A 21 -10.46 15.21 4.34
CA LEU A 21 -9.23 15.73 4.04
C LEU A 21 -8.17 15.22 4.90
N THR A 22 -8.42 15.22 6.16
CA THR A 22 -7.49 14.76 7.12
C THR A 22 -7.15 13.30 6.90
N ASN A 23 -8.15 12.51 6.57
CA ASN A 23 -7.93 11.11 6.32
C ASN A 23 -7.02 10.89 5.13
N SER A 24 -7.21 11.63 4.09
CA SER A 24 -6.35 11.52 2.92
C SER A 24 -4.92 11.84 3.25
N ALA A 25 -4.71 12.86 4.04
CA ALA A 25 -3.37 13.28 4.37
C ALA A 25 -2.64 12.24 5.20
N LEU A 26 -3.38 11.46 5.98
CA LEU A 26 -2.78 10.46 6.86
C LEU A 26 -2.63 9.09 6.22
N ALA A 27 -3.26 8.87 5.08
CA ALA A 27 -3.19 7.58 4.42
C ALA A 27 -1.85 7.42 3.73
N LEU A 28 -1.16 6.34 4.04
CA LEU A 28 0.06 5.96 3.34
C LEU A 28 -0.28 4.83 2.39
N GLY A 29 0.43 4.76 1.28
CA GLY A 29 0.29 3.65 0.37
C GLY A 29 -1.04 3.67 -0.37
N GLN A 30 -1.74 2.53 -0.30
CA GLN A 30 -3.07 2.32 -0.88
C GLN A 30 -3.11 2.41 -2.41
N PHE A 31 -2.05 1.96 -3.05
CA PHE A 31 -1.98 2.01 -4.50
C PHE A 31 -3.14 1.26 -5.16
N SER A 32 -3.63 0.19 -4.52
CA SER A 32 -4.63 -0.66 -5.14
C SER A 32 -5.97 0.03 -5.33
N GLN A 33 -6.18 1.19 -4.70
CA GLN A 33 -7.43 1.93 -4.86
C GLN A 33 -7.48 2.70 -6.18
N THR A 34 -6.32 3.01 -6.75
CA THR A 34 -6.27 3.79 -7.98
C THR A 34 -5.40 3.16 -9.05
N CYS A 35 -4.96 1.93 -8.83
CA CYS A 35 -4.19 1.15 -9.81
C CYS A 35 -4.89 -0.18 -10.06
N TYR A 36 -4.75 -0.71 -11.28
CA TYR A 36 -5.33 -2.00 -11.62
C TYR A 36 -4.44 -2.72 -12.61
N ASN A 37 -4.84 -3.96 -12.92
CA ASN A 37 -4.02 -4.85 -13.75
C ASN A 37 -2.64 -5.02 -13.14
N SER A 38 -2.62 -5.19 -11.81
CA SER A 38 -1.37 -5.31 -11.08
C SER A 38 -0.84 -6.74 -11.16
N SER A 39 0.47 -6.87 -11.18
CA SER A 39 1.12 -8.18 -11.22
C SER A 39 2.47 -8.09 -10.52
N ILE A 40 2.92 -9.27 -10.09
CA ILE A 40 4.24 -9.43 -9.49
C ILE A 40 5.05 -10.36 -10.35
N GLN A 41 6.27 -9.96 -10.68
CA GLN A 41 7.25 -10.84 -11.31
C GLN A 41 8.54 -10.73 -10.51
N GLY A 42 8.93 -11.83 -9.85
CA GLY A 42 10.06 -11.79 -8.95
C GLY A 42 9.81 -10.80 -7.84
N SER A 43 10.57 -9.73 -7.79
CA SER A 43 10.42 -8.69 -6.78
C SER A 43 9.75 -7.43 -7.30
N VAL A 44 9.29 -7.42 -8.56
CA VAL A 44 8.81 -6.20 -9.20
C VAL A 44 7.29 -6.20 -9.26
N LEU A 45 6.70 -5.14 -8.74
CA LEU A 45 5.27 -4.86 -8.86
C LEU A 45 5.06 -3.96 -10.06
N THR A 46 4.18 -4.36 -10.97
CA THR A 46 3.80 -3.56 -12.14
C THR A 46 2.30 -3.34 -12.10
N SER A 47 1.87 -2.14 -12.42
CA SER A 47 0.45 -1.82 -12.37
C SER A 47 0.14 -0.67 -13.32
N THR A 48 -1.15 -0.55 -13.68
CA THR A 48 -1.65 0.60 -14.44
C THR A 48 -2.32 1.54 -13.44
N CYS A 49 -1.76 2.73 -13.31
CA CYS A 49 -2.16 3.66 -12.25
C CYS A 49 -2.76 4.94 -12.82
N GLU A 50 -3.78 5.42 -12.14
CA GLU A 50 -4.50 6.62 -12.54
C GLU A 50 -3.68 7.86 -12.22
N ARG A 51 -3.64 8.79 -13.17
CA ARG A 51 -3.00 10.09 -12.96
C ARG A 51 -4.02 11.09 -12.43
N ALA A 52 -3.52 12.14 -11.82
CA ALA A 52 -4.38 13.20 -11.30
C ALA A 52 -5.23 13.85 -12.39
N ASN A 53 -4.75 13.84 -13.64
CA ASN A 53 -5.51 14.44 -14.74
C ASN A 53 -6.52 13.48 -15.37
N GLY A 54 -6.71 12.29 -14.78
CA GLY A 54 -7.65 11.31 -15.29
C GLY A 54 -7.08 10.33 -16.29
N GLY A 55 -5.84 10.51 -16.72
CA GLY A 55 -5.17 9.55 -17.58
C GLY A 55 -4.60 8.39 -16.78
N TYR A 56 -3.92 7.48 -17.47
CA TYR A 56 -3.35 6.28 -16.85
C TYR A 56 -1.90 6.13 -17.25
N ASN A 57 -1.14 5.48 -16.39
CA ASN A 57 0.28 5.26 -16.61
C ASN A 57 0.66 3.86 -16.12
N ASN A 58 1.43 3.15 -16.94
CA ASN A 58 2.00 1.88 -16.49
C ASN A 58 3.24 2.18 -15.67
N SER A 59 3.29 1.62 -14.46
CA SER A 59 4.37 1.91 -13.54
C SER A 59 4.86 0.62 -12.90
N SER A 60 6.12 0.59 -12.53
CA SER A 60 6.73 -0.54 -11.86
C SER A 60 7.57 -0.06 -10.70
N ILE A 61 7.65 -0.88 -9.66
CA ILE A 61 8.51 -0.61 -8.52
C ILE A 61 9.14 -1.93 -8.09
N ASP A 62 10.46 -1.89 -7.83
CA ASP A 62 11.17 -3.04 -7.32
C ASP A 62 11.02 -3.06 -5.81
N LEU A 63 10.41 -4.11 -5.29
CA LEU A 63 10.15 -4.25 -3.87
C LEU A 63 11.35 -4.82 -3.12
N ASN A 64 12.35 -5.31 -3.87
CA ASN A 64 13.45 -6.02 -3.26
C ASN A 64 14.22 -5.20 -2.22
N PRO A 65 14.54 -3.91 -2.47
CA PRO A 65 15.34 -3.16 -1.50
C PRO A 65 14.55 -2.67 -0.28
N ILE A 66 13.24 -2.88 -0.24
CA ILE A 66 12.41 -2.34 0.84
C ILE A 66 11.68 -3.40 1.66
N ILE A 67 11.87 -4.68 1.33
CA ILE A 67 11.23 -5.78 2.05
C ILE A 67 12.29 -6.79 2.47
N GLU A 68 12.15 -7.28 3.68
CA GLU A 68 13.05 -8.27 4.25
C GLU A 68 12.28 -9.55 4.60
N ASN A 69 12.96 -10.69 4.41
CA ASN A 69 12.49 -11.96 4.94
C ASN A 69 13.09 -12.13 6.32
N VAL A 70 12.26 -12.02 7.35
CA VAL A 70 12.69 -12.19 8.73
C VAL A 70 12.19 -13.55 9.22
N ASP A 71 13.05 -14.54 9.13
CA ASP A 71 12.76 -15.89 9.60
C ASP A 71 11.45 -16.43 8.99
N GLY A 72 11.26 -16.22 7.69
CA GLY A 72 10.09 -16.70 6.98
C GLY A 72 8.92 -15.75 6.92
N THR A 73 9.05 -14.56 7.49
CA THR A 73 7.98 -13.55 7.49
C THR A 73 8.45 -12.31 6.75
N LEU A 74 7.64 -11.83 5.82
CA LEU A 74 7.95 -10.59 5.10
C LEU A 74 7.69 -9.38 5.98
N LYS A 75 8.64 -8.45 5.98
CA LYS A 75 8.57 -7.22 6.78
C LYS A 75 9.03 -6.04 5.95
N TRP A 76 8.48 -4.85 6.24
CA TRP A 76 8.93 -3.60 5.62
C TRP A 76 10.23 -3.18 6.28
N GLN A 77 11.33 -3.61 5.73
CA GLN A 77 12.66 -3.27 6.20
C GLN A 77 13.61 -3.32 5.01
N PRO A 78 14.60 -2.43 4.93
CA PRO A 78 15.55 -2.47 3.82
C PRO A 78 16.32 -3.79 3.81
N SER A 79 16.26 -4.49 2.70
CA SER A 79 16.94 -5.77 2.54
C SER A 79 16.81 -6.25 1.10
N ASN A 80 16.82 -7.57 0.90
CA ASN A 80 16.69 -8.17 -0.41
C ASN A 80 15.96 -9.52 -0.27
N PHE A 81 14.67 -9.43 0.02
CA PHE A 81 13.87 -10.63 0.31
C PHE A 81 13.92 -11.67 -0.80
N ILE A 82 14.12 -11.25 -2.05
CA ILE A 82 14.03 -12.19 -3.16
C ILE A 82 15.14 -13.26 -3.14
N GLU A 83 16.21 -12.99 -2.40
CA GLU A 83 17.30 -13.97 -2.30
C GLU A 83 16.92 -15.18 -1.47
N THR A 84 15.95 -15.05 -0.59
CA THR A 84 15.54 -16.13 0.30
C THR A 84 14.06 -16.46 0.20
N CYS A 85 13.37 -15.88 -0.78
CA CYS A 85 11.95 -16.13 -1.02
C CYS A 85 11.77 -16.58 -2.46
N LYS A 86 10.72 -17.37 -2.70
CA LYS A 86 10.39 -17.87 -4.03
C LYS A 86 8.88 -17.87 -4.22
N ASN A 87 8.47 -18.15 -5.45
CA ASN A 87 7.05 -18.26 -5.82
C ASN A 87 6.27 -17.04 -5.42
N THR A 88 6.85 -15.86 -5.71
CA THR A 88 6.21 -14.58 -5.45
C THR A 88 5.02 -14.40 -6.38
N LYS A 89 3.97 -13.81 -5.85
CA LYS A 89 2.78 -13.50 -6.65
C LYS A 89 1.96 -12.43 -5.96
N LEU A 90 1.07 -11.82 -6.70
CA LEU A 90 0.10 -10.91 -6.12
C LEU A 90 -1.15 -11.72 -5.76
N ALA A 91 -1.55 -11.64 -4.49
CA ALA A 91 -2.76 -12.29 -4.01
C ALA A 91 -3.78 -11.20 -3.75
N GLY A 92 -4.98 -11.34 -4.34
CA GLY A 92 -5.97 -10.28 -4.28
C GLY A 92 -5.45 -9.06 -5.02
N SER A 93 -5.78 -7.88 -4.53
CA SER A 93 -5.42 -6.63 -5.20
C SER A 93 -4.16 -5.98 -4.64
N SER A 94 -3.66 -6.43 -3.48
CA SER A 94 -2.59 -5.71 -2.81
C SER A 94 -1.63 -6.55 -2.00
N GLN A 95 -1.80 -7.87 -1.95
CA GLN A 95 -0.94 -8.71 -1.11
C GLN A 95 0.19 -9.31 -1.92
N LEU A 96 1.43 -9.08 -1.49
CA LEU A 96 2.56 -9.85 -2.02
C LEU A 96 2.64 -11.14 -1.22
N ALA A 97 2.46 -12.25 -1.90
CA ALA A 97 2.57 -13.58 -1.30
C ALA A 97 3.84 -14.25 -1.78
N ALA A 98 4.47 -14.99 -0.90
CA ALA A 98 5.71 -15.68 -1.24
C ALA A 98 5.92 -16.87 -0.30
N GLU A 99 6.89 -17.70 -0.65
CA GLU A 99 7.39 -18.74 0.24
C GLU A 99 8.81 -18.35 0.62
N CYS A 100 9.02 -18.11 1.90
CA CYS A 100 10.27 -17.57 2.38
C CYS A 100 10.94 -18.52 3.35
N LYS A 101 12.27 -18.55 3.27
CA LYS A 101 13.08 -19.50 4.03
C LYS A 101 13.22 -19.04 5.46
N THR A 102 12.98 -19.96 6.40
CA THR A 102 13.24 -19.71 7.81
C THR A 102 14.71 -19.93 8.12
N ARG A 103 15.13 -19.59 9.33
CA ARG A 103 16.50 -19.89 9.79
C ARG A 103 16.77 -21.37 9.77
N ALA A 104 15.74 -22.21 9.92
CA ALA A 104 15.86 -23.65 9.87
C ALA A 104 15.90 -24.16 8.42
N GLN A 105 16.00 -23.28 7.43
CA GLN A 105 16.10 -23.60 6.01
C GLN A 105 14.83 -24.23 5.44
N GLN A 106 13.68 -23.91 6.03
CA GLN A 106 12.39 -24.42 5.56
C GLN A 106 11.60 -23.29 4.94
N PHE A 107 10.93 -23.55 3.82
CA PHE A 107 10.10 -22.55 3.19
C PHE A 107 8.73 -22.54 3.83
N VAL A 108 8.25 -21.34 4.17
CA VAL A 108 6.91 -21.15 4.74
C VAL A 108 6.20 -20.05 3.96
N SER A 109 4.89 -20.17 3.86
CA SER A 109 4.07 -19.17 3.17
C SER A 109 3.96 -17.92 4.02
N THR A 110 4.05 -16.78 3.37
CA THR A 110 3.94 -15.49 4.03
C THR A 110 3.37 -14.48 3.05
N ASN A 111 2.83 -13.38 3.56
CA ASN A 111 2.40 -12.29 2.71
C ASN A 111 2.54 -10.96 3.43
N ILE A 112 2.54 -9.89 2.65
CA ILE A 112 2.63 -8.53 3.19
C ILE A 112 1.70 -7.66 2.35
N ASN A 113 0.98 -6.76 3.02
CA ASN A 113 0.03 -5.89 2.33
C ASN A 113 0.79 -4.70 1.73
N LEU A 114 0.84 -4.65 0.41
CA LEU A 114 1.56 -3.60 -0.29
C LEU A 114 0.87 -2.25 -0.13
N ASP A 115 -0.44 -2.24 0.16
CA ASP A 115 -1.15 -1.00 0.40
C ASP A 115 -0.69 -0.26 1.65
N ASP A 116 0.07 -0.93 2.51
CA ASP A 116 0.58 -0.24 3.70
C ASP A 116 1.61 0.82 3.35
N HIS A 117 2.39 0.63 2.28
CA HIS A 117 3.50 1.53 1.98
C HIS A 117 3.69 1.85 0.51
N ILE A 118 2.94 1.23 -0.40
CA ILE A 118 3.08 1.54 -1.82
C ILE A 118 1.92 2.45 -2.23
N ALA A 119 2.26 3.61 -2.75
CA ALA A 119 1.29 4.62 -3.14
C ALA A 119 1.36 4.85 -4.64
N ASN A 120 0.25 5.34 -5.18
CA ASN A 120 0.19 5.87 -6.53
C ASN A 120 0.30 7.39 -6.44
N ILE A 121 1.42 7.92 -6.90
CA ILE A 121 1.65 9.36 -6.92
C ILE A 121 1.60 9.79 -8.39
N ASP A 122 0.45 10.31 -8.79
CA ASP A 122 0.23 10.82 -10.15
C ASP A 122 0.61 9.79 -11.22
N GLY A 123 0.22 8.54 -11.00
CA GLY A 123 0.46 7.46 -11.95
C GLY A 123 1.77 6.72 -11.75
N THR A 124 2.54 7.05 -10.73
CA THR A 124 3.82 6.40 -10.45
C THR A 124 3.77 5.70 -9.09
N LEU A 125 4.17 4.44 -9.09
CA LEU A 125 4.25 3.68 -7.84
C LEU A 125 5.45 4.15 -7.03
N LYS A 126 5.21 4.45 -5.75
CA LYS A 126 6.23 4.97 -4.84
C LYS A 126 6.10 4.31 -3.47
N TYR A 127 7.23 4.14 -2.80
CA TYR A 127 7.25 3.70 -1.41
C TYR A 127 7.07 4.94 -0.52
N GLU A 128 6.21 4.79 0.50
CA GLU A 128 5.97 5.87 1.48
C GLU A 128 6.14 5.39 2.90
#